data_ded8a7817a6f6e165b54db3469b927a6
#
_entry.id   ded8a7817a6f6e165b54db3469b927a6
#
_cell.length_a   1.000
_cell.length_b   1.000
_cell.length_c   1.000
_cell.angle_alpha   90.00
_cell.angle_beta   90.00
_cell.angle_gamma   90.00
#
_symmetry.space_group_name_H-M   'P 1'
#
loop_
_entity.id
_entity.type
_entity.pdbx_description
1 polymer ?
#
loop_
_entity_poly.entity_id
_entity_poly.type
_entity_poly.pdbx_seq_one_letter_code
_entity_poly.pdbx_strand_id
1 'polypeptide(L)'
;MHVEQGATAPVMEQPVADIEAVATEAARGDVLLPALLSSGGDRTSDDAESAGAEATRSEEISGLLAAIRRLETIVVEETTALATGQKVDFDDFSARKSRSMLEFVRLMRARMHLGAEAEITQEIQRLREKLERNRSVLEMHYDAVREVAAIIVKAIKDAESDGTYTGRAARDAK
;
A
#
# COMPACT_ATOMS: atom_id res chain seq x y z
N MET A 1 -22.51 -9.67 47.65
CA MET A 1 -21.17 -9.90 48.19
C MET A 1 -20.38 -10.70 47.20
N HIS A 2 -19.59 -10.13 46.41
CA HIS A 2 -18.15 -10.33 46.16
C HIS A 2 -17.74 -9.43 45.01
N VAL A 3 -16.86 -8.52 45.35
CA VAL A 3 -16.17 -7.55 44.54
C VAL A 3 -14.81 -8.20 44.22
N GLU A 4 -14.38 -8.22 42.96
CA GLU A 4 -12.96 -8.31 42.56
C GLU A 4 -12.77 -7.37 41.39
N GLN A 5 -12.18 -6.19 41.58
CA GLN A 5 -10.79 -5.77 41.60
C GLN A 5 -10.07 -6.24 40.33
N GLY A 6 -9.86 -5.42 39.33
CA GLY A 6 -8.85 -4.39 39.22
C GLY A 6 -7.49 -4.99 38.88
N ALA A 7 -7.07 -4.99 37.58
CA ALA A 7 -5.67 -5.14 37.23
C ALA A 7 -5.30 -4.12 36.15
N THR A 8 -4.82 -3.00 36.62
CA THR A 8 -4.09 -1.98 35.87
C THR A 8 -2.68 -2.50 35.58
N ALA A 9 -2.31 -2.59 34.31
CA ALA A 9 -0.93 -2.84 33.90
C ALA A 9 -0.11 -1.53 33.91
N PRO A 10 1.15 -1.55 34.33
CA PRO A 10 1.97 -0.35 34.43
C PRO A 10 2.54 0.07 33.09
N VAL A 11 2.42 1.38 32.82
CA VAL A 11 3.12 2.10 31.77
C VAL A 11 4.61 2.10 32.08
N MET A 12 5.41 1.50 31.21
CA MET A 12 6.88 1.64 31.24
C MET A 12 7.28 2.96 30.59
N GLU A 13 7.63 3.89 31.45
CA GLU A 13 8.35 5.11 31.16
C GLU A 13 9.82 4.78 30.87
N GLN A 14 10.32 5.07 29.66
CA GLN A 14 11.73 4.95 29.33
C GLN A 14 12.40 6.32 29.49
N PRO A 15 13.58 6.39 30.12
CA PRO A 15 14.27 7.65 30.34
C PRO A 15 15.00 8.11 29.07
N VAL A 16 14.81 9.39 28.75
CA VAL A 16 15.61 10.16 27.79
C VAL A 16 17.02 10.34 28.35
N ALA A 17 18.00 9.80 27.66
CA ALA A 17 19.41 10.04 27.97
C ALA A 17 19.88 11.30 27.24
N ASP A 18 20.27 12.28 28.04
CA ASP A 18 21.05 13.45 27.67
C ASP A 18 22.38 13.03 27.03
N ILE A 19 22.67 13.59 25.86
CA ILE A 19 24.03 13.59 25.33
C ILE A 19 24.51 15.03 25.25
N GLU A 20 25.22 15.40 26.30
CA GLU A 20 25.94 16.63 26.40
C GLU A 20 27.12 16.71 25.39
N ALA A 21 27.34 17.93 24.99
CA ALA A 21 28.38 18.46 24.14
C ALA A 21 29.80 17.98 24.50
N VAL A 22 30.60 17.67 23.48
CA VAL A 22 32.05 17.76 23.55
C VAL A 22 32.54 18.72 22.47
N ALA A 23 32.81 19.92 22.91
CA ALA A 23 33.63 20.88 22.19
C ALA A 23 35.11 20.44 22.29
N THR A 24 35.78 20.31 21.18
CA THR A 24 37.25 20.29 21.17
C THR A 24 37.77 21.26 20.11
N GLU A 25 38.31 22.30 20.65
CA GLU A 25 39.17 23.32 20.06
C GLU A 25 40.52 22.67 19.70
N ALA A 26 41.02 22.90 18.50
CA ALA A 26 42.43 23.20 18.23
C ALA A 26 42.76 23.31 16.73
N ALA A 27 43.40 24.34 16.46
CA ALA A 27 44.62 24.58 15.70
C ALA A 27 44.45 25.46 14.44
N ARG A 28 44.85 26.67 14.64
CA ARG A 28 45.29 27.65 13.65
C ARG A 28 46.38 27.03 12.78
N GLY A 29 46.13 27.00 11.48
CA GLY A 29 47.14 26.81 10.45
C GLY A 29 46.96 27.87 9.38
N ASP A 30 47.72 28.94 9.51
CA ASP A 30 47.82 30.02 8.55
C ASP A 30 48.58 29.50 7.33
N VAL A 31 47.85 29.25 6.22
CA VAL A 31 48.46 28.92 4.93
C VAL A 31 48.02 29.98 3.93
N LEU A 32 48.98 30.88 3.65
CA LEU A 32 48.95 31.83 2.54
C LEU A 32 48.62 31.13 1.22
N LEU A 33 47.46 31.41 0.67
CA LEU A 33 47.08 31.05 -0.69
C LEU A 33 47.59 32.14 -1.65
N PRO A 34 48.31 31.79 -2.71
CA PRO A 34 48.59 32.73 -3.78
C PRO A 34 47.32 32.97 -4.59
N ALA A 35 46.92 34.20 -4.69
CA ALA A 35 45.90 34.67 -5.58
C ALA A 35 46.32 34.43 -7.04
N LEU A 36 45.79 33.40 -7.69
CA LEU A 36 45.80 33.30 -9.14
C LEU A 36 44.48 33.84 -9.67
N LEU A 37 44.56 35.07 -10.16
CA LEU A 37 43.60 35.64 -11.08
C LEU A 37 43.47 34.71 -12.30
N SER A 38 42.32 34.10 -12.45
CA SER A 38 41.83 33.58 -13.73
C SER A 38 40.43 34.08 -13.93
N SER A 39 40.35 35.22 -14.54
CA SER A 39 39.21 35.71 -15.27
C SER A 39 39.00 34.80 -16.48
N GLY A 40 37.88 34.09 -16.55
CA GLY A 40 37.58 33.28 -17.71
C GLY A 40 36.33 32.46 -17.48
N GLY A 41 35.17 33.02 -17.78
CA GLY A 41 33.98 32.33 -18.37
C GLY A 41 33.50 31.05 -17.72
N ASP A 42 32.83 31.12 -16.57
CA ASP A 42 32.10 29.98 -16.07
C ASP A 42 30.59 30.19 -16.19
N ARG A 43 30.14 30.16 -17.46
CA ARG A 43 28.72 30.11 -17.80
C ARG A 43 28.26 28.72 -18.29
N THR A 44 29.19 27.77 -18.41
CA THR A 44 28.90 26.42 -18.94
C THR A 44 28.71 25.37 -17.87
N SER A 45 29.11 25.63 -16.62
CA SER A 45 28.97 24.67 -15.51
C SER A 45 27.56 24.66 -14.95
N ASP A 46 26.91 25.83 -14.82
CA ASP A 46 25.57 25.95 -14.26
C ASP A 46 24.52 25.31 -15.18
N ASP A 47 24.70 25.43 -16.51
CA ASP A 47 23.78 24.86 -17.49
C ASP A 47 23.87 23.32 -17.53
N ALA A 48 25.07 22.75 -17.35
CA ALA A 48 25.27 21.32 -17.33
C ALA A 48 24.75 20.67 -16.03
N GLU A 49 24.91 21.34 -14.90
CA GLU A 49 24.41 20.88 -13.60
C GLU A 49 22.89 20.97 -13.53
N SER A 50 22.30 22.02 -14.07
CA SER A 50 20.84 22.20 -14.20
C SER A 50 20.25 21.13 -15.12
N ALA A 51 20.84 20.84 -16.27
CA ALA A 51 20.37 19.80 -17.18
C ALA A 51 20.45 18.40 -16.55
N GLY A 52 21.50 18.12 -15.77
CA GLY A 52 21.61 16.87 -15.01
C GLY A 52 20.52 16.70 -13.94
N ALA A 53 20.21 17.77 -13.22
CA ALA A 53 19.16 17.76 -12.19
C ALA A 53 17.77 17.56 -12.80
N GLU A 54 17.48 18.19 -13.93
CA GLU A 54 16.21 18.01 -14.66
C GLU A 54 16.05 16.59 -15.22
N ALA A 55 17.11 16.00 -15.76
CA ALA A 55 17.11 14.62 -16.24
C ALA A 55 16.84 13.64 -15.10
N THR A 56 17.48 13.80 -13.96
CA THR A 56 17.25 12.97 -12.77
C THR A 56 15.81 13.10 -12.27
N ARG A 57 15.28 14.31 -12.21
CA ARG A 57 13.88 14.56 -11.82
C ARG A 57 12.89 13.90 -12.78
N SER A 58 13.14 13.96 -14.09
CA SER A 58 12.32 13.31 -15.10
C SER A 58 12.32 11.78 -14.96
N GLU A 59 13.46 11.18 -14.69
CA GLU A 59 13.57 9.74 -14.42
C GLU A 59 12.80 9.34 -13.16
N GLU A 60 12.90 10.15 -12.12
CA GLU A 60 12.17 9.91 -10.87
C GLU A 60 10.66 9.98 -11.04
N ILE A 61 10.15 10.97 -11.77
CA ILE A 61 8.74 11.09 -12.13
C ILE A 61 8.30 9.87 -12.94
N SER A 62 9.04 9.51 -13.97
CA SER A 62 8.76 8.35 -14.82
C SER A 62 8.69 7.05 -14.02
N GLY A 63 9.62 6.83 -13.09
CA GLY A 63 9.61 5.67 -12.20
C GLY A 63 8.38 5.60 -11.29
N LEU A 64 7.93 6.74 -10.76
CA LEU A 64 6.74 6.81 -9.93
C LEU A 64 5.46 6.56 -10.75
N LEU A 65 5.36 7.16 -11.93
CA LEU A 65 4.24 6.93 -12.87
C LEU A 65 4.16 5.47 -13.30
N ALA A 66 5.30 4.82 -13.55
CA ALA A 66 5.33 3.40 -13.89
C ALA A 66 4.81 2.51 -12.76
N ALA A 67 5.11 2.85 -11.50
CA ALA A 67 4.58 2.12 -10.34
C ALA A 67 3.06 2.30 -10.19
N ILE A 68 2.55 3.52 -10.38
CA ILE A 68 1.10 3.82 -10.38
C ILE A 68 0.41 2.98 -11.45
N ARG A 69 0.88 3.02 -12.70
CA ARG A 69 0.29 2.29 -13.84
C ARG A 69 0.31 0.77 -13.63
N ARG A 70 1.36 0.24 -12.99
CA ARG A 70 1.43 -1.20 -12.66
C ARG A 70 0.33 -1.61 -11.68
N LEU A 71 0.13 -0.84 -10.62
CA LEU A 71 -0.94 -1.08 -9.65
C LEU A 71 -2.32 -0.95 -10.32
N GLU A 72 -2.50 0.08 -11.14
CA GLU A 72 -3.71 0.33 -11.91
C GLU A 72 -4.08 -0.84 -12.82
N THR A 73 -3.10 -1.41 -13.53
CA THR A 73 -3.30 -2.58 -14.40
C THR A 73 -3.85 -3.77 -13.62
N ILE A 74 -3.28 -4.09 -12.46
CA ILE A 74 -3.72 -5.20 -11.62
C ILE A 74 -5.17 -4.98 -11.14
N VAL A 75 -5.51 -3.76 -10.72
CA VAL A 75 -6.85 -3.39 -10.26
C VAL A 75 -7.88 -3.51 -11.39
N VAL A 76 -7.53 -3.07 -12.59
CA VAL A 76 -8.41 -3.16 -13.77
C VAL A 76 -8.60 -4.61 -14.22
N GLU A 77 -7.55 -5.42 -14.22
CA GLU A 77 -7.64 -6.86 -14.52
C GLU A 77 -8.62 -7.57 -13.59
N GLU A 78 -8.48 -7.40 -12.28
CA GLU A 78 -9.39 -8.00 -11.29
C GLU A 78 -10.83 -7.51 -11.47
N THR A 79 -11.02 -6.20 -11.62
CA THR A 79 -12.35 -5.62 -11.83
C THR A 79 -13.02 -6.19 -13.09
N THR A 80 -12.27 -6.33 -14.17
CA THR A 80 -12.77 -6.87 -15.44
C THR A 80 -13.11 -8.36 -15.32
N ALA A 81 -12.24 -9.14 -14.68
CA ALA A 81 -12.48 -10.57 -14.46
C ALA A 81 -13.75 -10.81 -13.63
N LEU A 82 -13.95 -10.03 -12.56
CA LEU A 82 -15.16 -10.09 -11.75
C LEU A 82 -16.42 -9.68 -12.55
N ALA A 83 -16.35 -8.58 -13.28
CA ALA A 83 -17.48 -8.07 -14.07
C ALA A 83 -17.90 -9.00 -15.21
N THR A 84 -16.96 -9.78 -15.75
CA THR A 84 -17.21 -10.74 -16.84
C THR A 84 -17.51 -12.17 -16.35
N GLY A 85 -17.54 -12.37 -15.03
CA GLY A 85 -17.81 -13.70 -14.43
C GLY A 85 -16.69 -14.72 -14.68
N GLN A 86 -15.47 -14.26 -14.95
CA GLN A 86 -14.31 -15.15 -15.08
C GLN A 86 -13.90 -15.68 -13.71
N LYS A 87 -13.25 -16.86 -13.71
CA LYS A 87 -12.67 -17.40 -12.48
C LYS A 87 -11.55 -16.50 -11.99
N VAL A 88 -11.70 -15.95 -10.79
CA VAL A 88 -10.75 -15.05 -10.14
C VAL A 88 -9.97 -15.80 -9.07
N ASP A 89 -8.64 -15.73 -9.13
CA ASP A 89 -7.76 -16.14 -8.05
C ASP A 89 -7.52 -14.93 -7.13
N PHE A 90 -8.31 -14.84 -6.06
CA PHE A 90 -8.26 -13.73 -5.11
C PHE A 90 -6.93 -13.65 -4.36
N ASP A 91 -6.27 -14.78 -4.10
CA ASP A 91 -4.99 -14.82 -3.40
C ASP A 91 -3.88 -14.24 -4.29
N ASP A 92 -3.84 -14.60 -5.59
CA ASP A 92 -2.90 -14.03 -6.54
C ASP A 92 -3.11 -12.51 -6.70
N PHE A 93 -4.35 -12.08 -6.94
CA PHE A 93 -4.64 -10.64 -7.07
C PHE A 93 -4.30 -9.86 -5.80
N SER A 94 -4.61 -10.40 -4.62
CA SER A 94 -4.28 -9.79 -3.33
C SER A 94 -2.76 -9.65 -3.16
N ALA A 95 -1.99 -10.69 -3.46
CA ALA A 95 -0.53 -10.68 -3.39
C ALA A 95 0.11 -9.69 -4.38
N ARG A 96 -0.39 -9.63 -5.62
CA ARG A 96 0.07 -8.69 -6.65
C ARG A 96 -0.24 -7.25 -6.27
N LYS A 97 -1.47 -6.95 -5.82
CA LYS A 97 -1.88 -5.63 -5.34
C LYS A 97 -1.02 -5.17 -4.16
N SER A 98 -0.81 -6.05 -3.17
CA SER A 98 -0.02 -5.73 -1.98
C SER A 98 1.43 -5.42 -2.33
N ARG A 99 2.07 -6.20 -3.18
CA ARG A 99 3.44 -5.93 -3.65
C ARG A 99 3.56 -4.62 -4.40
N SER A 100 2.64 -4.37 -5.33
CA SER A 100 2.63 -3.14 -6.12
C SER A 100 2.32 -1.91 -5.27
N MET A 101 1.43 -2.02 -4.28
CA MET A 101 1.13 -0.96 -3.32
C MET A 101 2.34 -0.63 -2.44
N LEU A 102 3.07 -1.64 -1.94
CA LEU A 102 4.28 -1.43 -1.15
C LEU A 102 5.38 -0.74 -1.95
N GLU A 103 5.55 -1.11 -3.23
CA GLU A 103 6.48 -0.45 -4.13
C GLU A 103 6.09 1.03 -4.34
N PHE A 104 4.83 1.30 -4.63
CA PHE A 104 4.31 2.65 -4.79
C PHE A 104 4.53 3.50 -3.52
N VAL A 105 4.17 3.00 -2.34
CA VAL A 105 4.37 3.71 -1.06
C VAL A 105 5.84 3.97 -0.79
N ARG A 106 6.73 3.03 -1.10
CA ARG A 106 8.19 3.21 -0.94
C ARG A 106 8.70 4.32 -1.85
N LEU A 107 8.30 4.33 -3.12
CA LEU A 107 8.68 5.36 -4.08
C LEU A 107 8.13 6.73 -3.70
N MET A 108 6.87 6.81 -3.26
CA MET A 108 6.27 8.06 -2.77
C MET A 108 7.01 8.63 -1.58
N ARG A 109 7.39 7.79 -0.61
CA ARG A 109 8.16 8.24 0.56
C ARG A 109 9.55 8.74 0.19
N ALA A 110 10.23 8.04 -0.72
CA ALA A 110 11.56 8.44 -1.18
C ALA A 110 11.54 9.75 -1.99
N ARG A 111 10.40 10.08 -2.60
CA ARG A 111 10.26 11.19 -3.54
C ARG A 111 9.12 12.15 -3.18
N MET A 112 8.97 12.42 -1.89
CA MET A 112 7.88 13.29 -1.38
C MET A 112 7.88 14.69 -2.00
N HIS A 113 9.05 15.19 -2.41
CA HIS A 113 9.20 16.48 -3.09
C HIS A 113 8.50 16.53 -4.47
N LEU A 114 8.26 15.38 -5.10
CA LEU A 114 7.56 15.26 -6.38
C LEU A 114 6.03 15.12 -6.23
N GLY A 115 5.52 14.95 -5.01
CA GLY A 115 4.10 14.73 -4.75
C GLY A 115 3.18 15.88 -5.19
N ALA A 116 3.72 17.07 -5.41
CA ALA A 116 3.00 18.25 -5.91
C ALA A 116 2.99 18.36 -7.45
N GLU A 117 3.70 17.48 -8.16
CA GLU A 117 3.69 17.47 -9.63
C GLU A 117 2.27 17.17 -10.15
N ALA A 118 1.81 18.02 -11.07
CA ALA A 118 0.44 17.92 -11.58
C ALA A 118 0.15 16.58 -12.24
N GLU A 119 1.12 16.03 -12.96
CA GLU A 119 1.00 14.73 -13.63
C GLU A 119 0.84 13.59 -12.63
N ILE A 120 1.65 13.57 -11.58
CA ILE A 120 1.58 12.55 -10.51
C ILE A 120 0.24 12.67 -9.77
N THR A 121 -0.18 13.89 -9.44
CA THR A 121 -1.47 14.13 -8.77
C THR A 121 -2.63 13.62 -9.61
N GLN A 122 -2.61 13.85 -10.92
CA GLN A 122 -3.63 13.38 -11.83
C GLN A 122 -3.69 11.86 -11.93
N GLU A 123 -2.54 11.18 -12.02
CA GLU A 123 -2.49 9.71 -12.07
C GLU A 123 -2.91 9.08 -10.74
N ILE A 124 -2.56 9.68 -9.61
CA ILE A 124 -3.05 9.23 -8.29
C ILE A 124 -4.58 9.34 -8.22
N GLN A 125 -5.16 10.42 -8.73
CA GLN A 125 -6.61 10.58 -8.75
C GLN A 125 -7.28 9.51 -9.61
N ARG A 126 -6.75 9.22 -10.80
CA ARG A 126 -7.23 8.14 -11.67
C ARG A 126 -7.13 6.77 -11.00
N LEU A 127 -6.01 6.49 -10.34
CA LEU A 127 -5.82 5.25 -9.57
C LEU A 127 -6.87 5.14 -8.46
N ARG A 128 -7.13 6.23 -7.73
CA ARG A 128 -8.16 6.25 -6.68
C ARG A 128 -9.54 5.90 -7.21
N GLU A 129 -9.94 6.46 -8.34
CA GLU A 129 -11.24 6.16 -8.98
C GLU A 129 -11.35 4.68 -9.38
N LYS A 130 -10.27 4.09 -9.90
CA LYS A 130 -10.22 2.67 -10.25
C LYS A 130 -10.27 1.76 -9.03
N LEU A 131 -9.59 2.13 -7.95
CA LEU A 131 -9.64 1.41 -6.67
C LEU A 131 -11.05 1.44 -6.06
N GLU A 132 -11.73 2.58 -6.11
CA GLU A 132 -13.11 2.70 -5.63
C GLU A 132 -14.07 1.83 -6.44
N ARG A 133 -13.93 1.82 -7.77
CA ARG A 133 -14.70 0.93 -8.64
C ARG A 133 -14.41 -0.54 -8.34
N ASN A 134 -13.15 -0.92 -8.17
CA ASN A 134 -12.75 -2.28 -7.83
C ASN A 134 -13.38 -2.72 -6.50
N ARG A 135 -13.31 -1.86 -5.50
CA ARG A 135 -13.95 -2.10 -4.20
C ARG A 135 -15.45 -2.36 -4.34
N SER A 136 -16.16 -1.51 -5.07
CA SER A 136 -17.60 -1.66 -5.30
C SER A 136 -17.97 -2.99 -5.97
N VAL A 137 -17.17 -3.43 -6.97
CA VAL A 137 -17.39 -4.70 -7.66
C VAL A 137 -17.09 -5.90 -6.74
N LEU A 138 -16.04 -5.80 -5.91
CA LEU A 138 -15.71 -6.83 -4.91
C LEU A 138 -16.83 -6.96 -3.85
N GLU A 139 -17.36 -5.85 -3.35
CA GLU A 139 -18.47 -5.84 -2.39
C GLU A 139 -19.71 -6.52 -2.99
N MET A 140 -20.08 -6.16 -4.22
CA MET A 140 -21.19 -6.78 -4.94
C MET A 140 -20.99 -8.28 -5.13
N HIS A 141 -19.78 -8.71 -5.50
CA HIS A 141 -19.46 -10.13 -5.65
C HIS A 141 -19.56 -10.88 -4.32
N TYR A 142 -19.03 -10.29 -3.24
CA TYR A 142 -19.12 -10.87 -1.89
C TYR A 142 -20.57 -11.06 -1.43
N ASP A 143 -21.42 -10.06 -1.65
CA ASP A 143 -22.83 -10.12 -1.29
C ASP A 143 -23.57 -11.21 -2.08
N ALA A 144 -23.30 -11.33 -3.38
CA ALA A 144 -23.86 -12.39 -4.21
C ALA A 144 -23.46 -13.80 -3.73
N VAL A 145 -22.18 -14.01 -3.39
CA VAL A 145 -21.71 -15.29 -2.85
C VAL A 145 -22.37 -15.60 -1.52
N ARG A 146 -22.52 -14.61 -0.66
CA ARG A 146 -23.19 -14.75 0.64
C ARG A 146 -24.66 -15.13 0.49
N GLU A 147 -25.37 -14.53 -0.47
CA GLU A 147 -26.76 -14.85 -0.75
C GLU A 147 -26.92 -16.30 -1.24
N VAL A 148 -26.08 -16.72 -2.19
CA VAL A 148 -26.06 -18.11 -2.67
C VAL A 148 -25.78 -19.10 -1.54
N ALA A 149 -24.81 -18.80 -0.68
CA ALA A 149 -24.50 -19.63 0.49
C ALA A 149 -25.70 -19.75 1.44
N ALA A 150 -26.43 -18.66 1.67
CA ALA A 150 -27.64 -18.66 2.51
C ALA A 150 -28.76 -19.55 1.91
N ILE A 151 -28.95 -19.50 0.60
CA ILE A 151 -29.93 -20.37 -0.12
C ILE A 151 -29.54 -21.82 0.04
N ILE A 152 -28.27 -22.18 -0.14
CA ILE A 152 -27.77 -23.55 0.00
C ILE A 152 -28.01 -24.05 1.44
N VAL A 153 -27.64 -23.27 2.45
CA VAL A 153 -27.83 -23.63 3.87
C VAL A 153 -29.32 -23.85 4.17
N LYS A 154 -30.18 -22.97 3.65
CA LYS A 154 -31.63 -23.13 3.80
C LYS A 154 -32.10 -24.42 3.16
N ALA A 155 -31.73 -24.71 1.92
CA ALA A 155 -32.12 -25.93 1.21
C ALA A 155 -31.70 -27.21 1.95
N ILE A 156 -30.47 -27.22 2.54
CA ILE A 156 -29.99 -28.33 3.35
C ILE A 156 -30.87 -28.53 4.60
N LYS A 157 -31.16 -27.44 5.33
CA LYS A 157 -32.02 -27.49 6.52
C LYS A 157 -33.45 -27.98 6.19
N ASP A 158 -34.02 -27.50 5.09
CA ASP A 158 -35.36 -27.92 4.65
C ASP A 158 -35.36 -29.43 4.31
N ALA A 159 -34.35 -29.92 3.60
CA ALA A 159 -34.18 -31.34 3.29
C ALA A 159 -34.01 -32.23 4.54
N GLU A 160 -33.28 -31.76 5.55
CA GLU A 160 -33.08 -32.44 6.84
C GLU A 160 -34.40 -32.45 7.63
N SER A 161 -35.21 -31.38 7.57
CA SER A 161 -36.49 -31.27 8.26
C SER A 161 -37.58 -32.14 7.65
N ASP A 162 -37.55 -32.44 6.34
CA ASP A 162 -38.54 -33.28 5.64
C ASP A 162 -38.48 -34.79 6.02
N GLY A 163 -37.67 -35.14 7.04
CA GLY A 163 -37.75 -36.44 7.69
C GLY A 163 -37.30 -37.63 6.85
N THR A 164 -36.58 -37.45 5.76
CA THR A 164 -36.06 -38.56 4.93
C THR A 164 -35.06 -39.45 5.67
N TYR A 165 -34.60 -39.06 6.86
CA TYR A 165 -33.69 -39.87 7.71
C TYR A 165 -34.37 -40.67 8.83
N THR A 166 -35.69 -40.58 9.03
CA THR A 166 -36.41 -41.33 10.09
C THR A 166 -36.76 -42.77 9.70
N GLY A 167 -36.38 -43.23 8.51
CA GLY A 167 -36.74 -44.58 8.01
C GLY A 167 -36.02 -45.79 8.63
N ARG A 168 -35.15 -45.62 9.63
CA ARG A 168 -34.33 -46.72 10.13
C ARG A 168 -34.64 -47.21 11.58
N ALA A 169 -35.49 -46.47 12.29
CA ALA A 169 -35.79 -46.83 13.70
C ALA A 169 -36.99 -47.77 13.90
N ALA A 170 -37.67 -48.18 12.82
CA ALA A 170 -38.92 -48.99 12.94
C ALA A 170 -38.74 -50.50 12.62
N ARG A 171 -37.49 -51.02 12.51
CA ARG A 171 -37.28 -52.45 12.17
C ARG A 171 -36.81 -53.38 13.30
N ASP A 172 -36.56 -52.85 14.49
CA ASP A 172 -36.10 -53.69 15.63
C ASP A 172 -37.12 -53.84 16.75
N ALA A 173 -38.42 -53.79 16.44
CA ALA A 173 -39.46 -54.13 17.40
C ALA A 173 -40.26 -55.36 16.87
N LYS A 174 -39.69 -56.59 16.92
CA LYS A 174 -40.43 -57.82 16.89
C LYS A 174 -39.66 -58.94 17.55
#